data_89545b1c91ba128ca41f9f9cc0cb55dc
#
_entry.id   89545b1c91ba128ca41f9f9cc0cb55dc
#
_cell.length_a   1.000
_cell.length_b   1.000
_cell.length_c   1.000
_cell.angle_alpha   90.00
_cell.angle_beta   90.00
_cell.angle_gamma   90.00
#
_symmetry.space_group_name_H-M   'P 1'
#
loop_
_entity.id
_entity.type
_entity.pdbx_description
1 polymer ?
#
loop_
_entity_poly.entity_id
_entity_poly.type
_entity_poly.pdbx_seq_one_letter_code
_entity_poly.pdbx_strand_id
1 'polypeptide(L)'
;MGVGNGRSTILLKETFPQSTITGIDISDTAIAQAKHIEMTNLNFERRDVRETGFSDESFDLITAFQTHFHWRDLEASFMELRRILKSDGMLLLACEYNKLSYFLPEVQSEEAFRRFLLLIGFELITSQRKGAWILYKIVKH
;
A
#
# COMPACT_ATOMS: atom_id res chain seq x y z
N MET A 1 -0.25 -2.14 -4.02
CA MET A 1 -1.64 -1.63 -3.95
C MET A 1 -1.73 -0.41 -4.85
N GLY A 2 -2.72 -0.36 -5.77
CA GLY A 2 -2.84 0.73 -6.75
C GLY A 2 -1.69 0.72 -7.76
N VAL A 3 -1.57 -0.37 -8.53
CA VAL A 3 -0.37 -0.62 -9.35
C VAL A 3 -0.28 0.26 -10.60
N GLY A 4 -1.39 0.89 -11.03
CA GLY A 4 -1.41 1.71 -12.23
C GLY A 4 -0.85 0.96 -13.44
N ASN A 5 0.21 1.49 -14.05
CA ASN A 5 0.88 0.86 -15.19
C ASN A 5 1.89 -0.25 -14.79
N GLY A 6 2.00 -0.61 -13.53
CA GLY A 6 2.85 -1.69 -13.03
C GLY A 6 4.32 -1.36 -12.78
N ARG A 7 4.79 -0.14 -13.02
CA ARG A 7 6.22 0.23 -12.89
C ARG A 7 6.77 0.02 -11.49
N SER A 8 6.02 0.41 -10.46
CA SER A 8 6.43 0.19 -9.06
C SER A 8 6.48 -1.30 -8.70
N THR A 9 5.60 -2.10 -9.29
CA THR A 9 5.58 -3.55 -9.09
C THR A 9 6.78 -4.23 -9.76
N ILE A 10 7.20 -3.77 -10.93
CA ILE A 10 8.45 -4.23 -11.59
C ILE A 10 9.65 -3.94 -10.68
N LEU A 11 9.77 -2.73 -10.17
CA LEU A 11 10.87 -2.35 -9.29
C LEU A 11 10.92 -3.22 -8.02
N LEU A 12 9.75 -3.53 -7.44
CA LEU A 12 9.68 -4.47 -6.32
C LEU A 12 10.16 -5.87 -6.72
N LYS A 13 9.79 -6.35 -7.91
CA LYS A 13 10.22 -7.67 -8.39
C LYS A 13 11.72 -7.72 -8.66
N GLU A 14 12.30 -6.67 -9.18
CA GLU A 14 13.75 -6.54 -9.37
C GLU A 14 14.49 -6.49 -8.03
N THR A 15 13.92 -5.82 -7.03
CA THR A 15 14.47 -5.74 -5.67
C THR A 15 14.38 -7.06 -4.91
N PHE A 16 13.28 -7.78 -5.09
CA PHE A 16 12.98 -9.06 -4.42
C PHE A 16 12.72 -10.17 -5.44
N PRO A 17 13.73 -10.62 -6.21
CA PRO A 17 13.54 -11.50 -7.37
C PRO A 17 12.97 -12.88 -7.01
N GLN A 18 13.20 -13.37 -5.79
CA GLN A 18 12.70 -14.65 -5.31
C GLN A 18 11.26 -14.58 -4.73
N SER A 19 10.72 -13.40 -4.53
CA SER A 19 9.40 -13.22 -3.94
C SER A 19 8.29 -13.42 -4.96
N THR A 20 7.16 -13.93 -4.49
CA THR A 20 5.89 -13.86 -5.23
C THR A 20 5.26 -12.51 -4.96
N ILE A 21 4.92 -11.79 -6.02
CA ILE A 21 4.35 -10.45 -5.94
C ILE A 21 2.97 -10.44 -6.60
N THR A 22 2.00 -9.89 -5.90
CA THR A 22 0.66 -9.65 -6.44
C THR A 22 0.38 -8.15 -6.44
N GLY A 23 0.20 -7.60 -7.61
CA GLY A 23 -0.24 -6.22 -7.81
C GLY A 23 -1.76 -6.14 -7.90
N ILE A 24 -2.40 -5.23 -7.18
CA ILE A 24 -3.83 -5.00 -7.28
C ILE A 24 -4.16 -3.55 -7.64
N ASP A 25 -5.24 -3.38 -8.36
CA ASP A 25 -5.84 -2.08 -8.66
C ASP A 25 -7.36 -2.27 -8.83
N ILE A 26 -8.13 -1.24 -8.53
CA ILE A 26 -9.58 -1.25 -8.75
C ILE A 26 -9.95 -1.00 -10.23
N SER A 27 -9.03 -0.41 -10.99
CA SER A 27 -9.21 -0.05 -12.39
C SER A 27 -8.97 -1.23 -13.33
N ASP A 28 -9.98 -1.61 -14.11
CA ASP A 28 -9.83 -2.62 -15.17
C ASP A 28 -8.78 -2.23 -16.20
N THR A 29 -8.70 -0.95 -16.56
CA THR A 29 -7.72 -0.42 -17.52
C THR A 29 -6.30 -0.54 -16.98
N ALA A 30 -6.08 -0.21 -15.70
CA ALA A 30 -4.78 -0.35 -15.06
C ALA A 30 -4.31 -1.81 -15.04
N ILE A 31 -5.19 -2.72 -14.67
CA ILE A 31 -4.87 -4.16 -14.65
C ILE A 31 -4.62 -4.69 -16.06
N ALA A 32 -5.41 -4.29 -17.05
CA ALA A 32 -5.20 -4.68 -18.44
C ALA A 32 -3.81 -4.22 -18.96
N GLN A 33 -3.39 -3.02 -18.61
CA GLN A 33 -2.06 -2.51 -18.95
C GLN A 33 -0.94 -3.28 -18.22
N ALA A 34 -1.11 -3.52 -16.92
CA ALA A 34 -0.12 -4.23 -16.10
C ALA A 34 0.06 -5.70 -16.51
N LYS A 35 -1.00 -6.36 -16.97
CA LYS A 35 -0.95 -7.76 -17.41
C LYS A 35 -0.08 -8.02 -18.65
N HIS A 36 0.32 -6.98 -19.38
CA HIS A 36 1.33 -7.12 -20.44
C HIS A 36 2.75 -7.37 -19.91
N ILE A 37 2.95 -7.18 -18.59
CA ILE A 37 4.22 -7.46 -17.92
C ILE A 37 4.24 -8.94 -17.54
N GLU A 38 5.03 -9.72 -18.26
CA GLU A 38 5.20 -11.15 -17.99
C GLU A 38 6.49 -11.40 -17.21
N MET A 39 6.37 -11.73 -15.95
CA MET A 39 7.48 -12.12 -15.07
C MET A 39 7.06 -13.29 -14.19
N THR A 40 8.00 -14.21 -13.92
CA THR A 40 7.76 -15.35 -13.04
C THR A 40 7.38 -14.87 -11.63
N ASN A 41 6.34 -15.48 -11.04
CA ASN A 41 5.84 -15.13 -9.70
C ASN A 41 5.43 -13.66 -9.57
N LEU A 42 4.88 -13.09 -10.63
CA LEU A 42 4.28 -11.77 -10.66
C LEU A 42 2.85 -11.88 -11.21
N ASN A 43 1.87 -11.46 -10.42
CA ASN A 43 0.46 -11.51 -10.76
C ASN A 43 -0.16 -10.12 -10.65
N PHE A 44 -1.16 -9.83 -11.50
CA PHE A 44 -1.96 -8.61 -11.42
C PHE A 44 -3.44 -8.97 -11.36
N GLU A 45 -4.15 -8.44 -10.36
CA GLU A 45 -5.55 -8.73 -10.14
C GLU A 45 -6.36 -7.46 -9.89
N ARG A 46 -7.58 -7.41 -10.48
CA ARG A 46 -8.52 -6.35 -10.13
C ARG A 46 -9.13 -6.64 -8.76
N ARG A 47 -8.81 -5.83 -7.77
CA ARG A 47 -9.34 -5.95 -6.41
C ARG A 47 -9.52 -4.58 -5.77
N ASP A 48 -10.49 -4.47 -4.89
CA ASP A 48 -10.68 -3.31 -4.01
C ASP A 48 -9.83 -3.49 -2.75
N VAL A 49 -9.10 -2.46 -2.34
CA VAL A 49 -8.26 -2.48 -1.14
C VAL A 49 -9.06 -2.65 0.15
N ARG A 50 -10.35 -2.29 0.15
CA ARG A 50 -11.26 -2.43 1.30
C ARG A 50 -11.72 -3.88 1.53
N GLU A 51 -11.68 -4.69 0.49
CA GLU A 51 -12.13 -6.09 0.50
C GLU A 51 -11.35 -6.87 -0.56
N THR A 52 -10.11 -7.22 -0.22
CA THR A 52 -9.19 -7.83 -1.19
C THR A 52 -9.52 -9.29 -1.51
N GLY A 53 -10.21 -9.99 -0.60
CA GLY A 53 -10.48 -11.43 -0.72
C GLY A 53 -9.25 -12.32 -0.54
N PHE A 54 -8.11 -11.78 -0.13
CA PHE A 54 -6.95 -12.60 0.27
C PHE A 54 -7.17 -13.20 1.65
N SER A 55 -6.46 -14.30 1.94
CA SER A 55 -6.47 -14.93 3.26
C SER A 55 -5.82 -14.03 4.31
N ASP A 56 -6.21 -14.22 5.57
CA ASP A 56 -5.57 -13.56 6.71
C ASP A 56 -4.07 -13.86 6.71
N GLU A 57 -3.27 -12.90 7.14
CA GLU A 57 -1.83 -13.05 7.35
C GLU A 57 -1.07 -13.69 6.17
N SER A 58 -1.42 -13.30 4.93
CA SER A 58 -0.86 -13.86 3.71
C SER A 58 0.34 -13.10 3.13
N PHE A 59 0.60 -11.87 3.60
CA PHE A 59 1.67 -11.02 3.06
C PHE A 59 2.71 -10.61 4.09
N ASP A 60 3.99 -10.76 3.72
CA ASP A 60 5.13 -10.30 4.52
C ASP A 60 5.36 -8.79 4.33
N LEU A 61 5.08 -8.29 3.13
CA LEU A 61 5.23 -6.88 2.77
C LEU A 61 4.04 -6.42 1.93
N ILE A 62 3.45 -5.30 2.34
CA ILE A 62 2.46 -4.59 1.53
C ILE A 62 3.01 -3.20 1.20
N THR A 63 2.87 -2.78 -0.05
CA THR A 63 3.29 -1.45 -0.48
C THR A 63 2.15 -0.70 -1.17
N ALA A 64 2.08 0.62 -0.93
CA ALA A 64 1.19 1.51 -1.67
C ALA A 64 1.92 2.83 -1.97
N PHE A 65 2.17 3.09 -3.25
CA PHE A 65 2.89 4.26 -3.73
C PHE A 65 1.96 5.16 -4.53
N GLN A 66 1.79 6.42 -4.10
CA GLN A 66 0.93 7.42 -4.74
C GLN A 66 -0.56 7.00 -4.84
N THR A 67 -1.10 6.20 -3.92
CA THR A 67 -2.45 5.65 -4.06
C THR A 67 -3.35 5.78 -2.84
N HIS A 68 -2.81 5.71 -1.63
CA HIS A 68 -3.61 5.63 -0.40
C HIS A 68 -4.48 6.87 -0.14
N PHE A 69 -4.09 8.03 -0.64
CA PHE A 69 -4.89 9.25 -0.57
C PHE A 69 -6.11 9.24 -1.51
N HIS A 70 -6.24 8.26 -2.39
CA HIS A 70 -7.42 8.05 -3.23
C HIS A 70 -8.34 6.95 -2.73
N TRP A 71 -8.02 6.28 -1.64
CA TRP A 71 -8.89 5.25 -1.09
C TRP A 71 -10.17 5.88 -0.52
N ARG A 72 -11.33 5.37 -0.96
CA ARG A 72 -12.64 5.94 -0.62
C ARG A 72 -12.95 5.90 0.88
N ASP A 73 -12.48 4.84 1.55
CA ASP A 73 -12.64 4.63 2.98
C ASP A 73 -11.27 4.20 3.52
N LEU A 74 -10.59 5.16 4.14
CA LEU A 74 -9.24 4.96 4.62
C LEU A 74 -9.21 3.94 5.77
N GLU A 75 -10.15 4.03 6.69
CA GLU A 75 -10.25 3.12 7.85
C GLU A 75 -10.51 1.69 7.40
N ALA A 76 -11.54 1.44 6.58
CA ALA A 76 -11.84 0.11 6.06
C ALA A 76 -10.67 -0.46 5.25
N SER A 77 -9.99 0.38 4.48
CA SER A 77 -8.80 -0.04 3.72
C SER A 77 -7.68 -0.49 4.64
N PHE A 78 -7.35 0.29 5.67
CA PHE A 78 -6.31 -0.09 6.63
C PHE A 78 -6.68 -1.31 7.49
N MET A 79 -7.94 -1.48 7.85
CA MET A 79 -8.42 -2.68 8.54
C MET A 79 -8.22 -3.94 7.68
N GLU A 80 -8.52 -3.86 6.38
CA GLU A 80 -8.28 -4.96 5.45
C GLU A 80 -6.77 -5.23 5.28
N LEU A 81 -5.95 -4.18 5.12
CA LEU A 81 -4.49 -4.34 5.08
C LEU A 81 -3.95 -5.01 6.34
N ARG A 82 -4.49 -4.64 7.51
CA ARG A 82 -4.13 -5.26 8.79
C ARG A 82 -4.50 -6.75 8.82
N ARG A 83 -5.65 -7.10 8.29
CA ARG A 83 -6.11 -8.50 8.24
C ARG A 83 -5.16 -9.38 7.41
N ILE A 84 -4.79 -8.91 6.20
CA ILE A 84 -3.98 -9.69 5.26
C ILE A 84 -2.46 -9.63 5.51
N LEU A 85 -1.98 -8.64 6.27
CA LEU A 85 -0.57 -8.53 6.65
C LEU A 85 -0.25 -9.53 7.76
N LYS A 86 0.87 -10.23 7.67
CA LYS A 86 1.36 -11.10 8.75
C LYS A 86 1.67 -10.31 10.02
N SER A 87 1.74 -10.98 11.16
CA SER A 87 2.02 -10.36 12.47
C SER A 87 3.40 -9.69 12.51
N ASP A 88 4.39 -10.25 11.82
CA ASP A 88 5.75 -9.71 11.65
C ASP A 88 5.94 -8.97 10.31
N GLY A 89 4.86 -8.77 9.58
CA GLY A 89 4.85 -8.10 8.28
C GLY A 89 4.99 -6.58 8.37
N MET A 90 5.27 -5.98 7.22
CA MET A 90 5.49 -4.53 7.09
C MET A 90 4.59 -3.92 6.02
N LEU A 91 4.05 -2.74 6.31
CA LEU A 91 3.35 -1.89 5.36
C LEU A 91 4.22 -0.66 5.05
N LEU A 92 4.49 -0.42 3.78
CA LEU A 92 5.20 0.76 3.28
C LEU A 92 4.25 1.63 2.45
N LEU A 93 4.09 2.88 2.86
CA LEU A 93 3.33 3.87 2.11
C LEU A 93 4.26 4.99 1.67
N ALA A 94 4.17 5.42 0.43
CA ALA A 94 4.89 6.60 -0.05
C ALA A 94 4.03 7.42 -1.01
N CYS A 95 4.13 8.73 -0.88
CA CYS A 95 3.48 9.67 -1.79
C CYS A 95 4.15 11.04 -1.76
N GLU A 96 3.74 11.91 -2.69
CA GLU A 96 4.04 13.33 -2.57
C GLU A 96 3.28 13.93 -1.38
N TYR A 97 4.00 14.63 -0.52
CA TYR A 97 3.44 15.20 0.72
C TYR A 97 2.26 16.16 0.45
N ASN A 98 2.31 16.93 -0.63
CA ASN A 98 1.24 17.84 -1.00
C ASN A 98 -0.09 17.11 -1.31
N LYS A 99 -0.04 15.85 -1.73
CA LYS A 99 -1.23 15.04 -1.94
C LYS A 99 -1.95 14.73 -0.63
N LEU A 100 -1.20 14.47 0.44
CA LEU A 100 -1.80 14.29 1.77
C LEU A 100 -2.49 15.56 2.25
N SER A 101 -1.84 16.71 2.09
CA SER A 101 -2.41 18.00 2.47
C SER A 101 -3.74 18.30 1.78
N TYR A 102 -3.86 17.87 0.53
CA TYR A 102 -5.05 18.12 -0.29
C TYR A 102 -6.16 17.10 -0.06
N PHE A 103 -5.83 15.80 -0.03
CA PHE A 103 -6.81 14.70 -0.02
C PHE A 103 -7.10 14.15 1.38
N LEU A 104 -6.14 14.22 2.31
CA LEU A 104 -6.23 13.64 3.65
C LEU A 104 -5.72 14.62 4.73
N PRO A 105 -6.28 15.86 4.78
CA PRO A 105 -5.80 16.87 5.73
C PRO A 105 -5.90 16.42 7.19
N GLU A 106 -6.87 15.57 7.52
CA GLU A 106 -7.11 15.05 8.88
C GLU A 106 -6.00 14.11 9.38
N VAL A 107 -5.22 13.51 8.49
CA VAL A 107 -4.09 12.62 8.83
C VAL A 107 -2.76 13.12 8.24
N GLN A 108 -2.69 14.38 7.83
CA GLN A 108 -1.50 14.96 7.23
C GLN A 108 -0.34 15.07 8.23
N SER A 109 -0.61 15.47 9.47
CA SER A 109 0.45 15.56 10.48
C SER A 109 0.86 14.17 10.94
N GLU A 110 2.15 13.99 11.25
CA GLU A 110 2.64 12.72 11.76
C GLU A 110 1.91 12.28 13.04
N GLU A 111 1.62 13.24 13.93
CA GLU A 111 0.89 12.96 15.17
C GLU A 111 -0.54 12.45 14.90
N ALA A 112 -1.27 13.10 13.99
CA ALA A 112 -2.62 12.69 13.62
C ALA A 112 -2.60 11.30 12.95
N PHE A 113 -1.63 11.06 12.07
CA PHE A 113 -1.49 9.77 11.42
C PHE A 113 -1.10 8.65 12.39
N ARG A 114 -0.18 8.90 13.34
CA ARG A 114 0.14 7.95 14.42
C ARG A 114 -1.09 7.59 15.24
N ARG A 115 -1.88 8.58 15.63
CA ARG A 115 -3.12 8.36 16.39
C ARG A 115 -4.12 7.51 15.60
N PHE A 116 -4.34 7.83 14.34
CA PHE A 116 -5.19 7.06 13.45
C PHE A 116 -4.74 5.60 13.36
N LEU A 117 -3.46 5.36 13.10
CA LEU A 117 -2.89 4.01 12.99
C LEU A 117 -3.05 3.20 14.29
N LEU A 118 -2.77 3.80 15.45
CA LEU A 118 -2.92 3.13 16.74
C LEU A 118 -4.35 2.69 17.00
N LEU A 119 -5.35 3.51 16.65
CA LEU A 119 -6.77 3.17 16.82
C LEU A 119 -7.19 1.92 16.04
N ILE A 120 -6.52 1.65 14.92
CA ILE A 120 -6.81 0.49 14.06
C ILE A 120 -5.78 -0.64 14.21
N GLY A 121 -4.91 -0.57 15.23
CA GLY A 121 -3.97 -1.64 15.59
C GLY A 121 -2.70 -1.69 14.72
N PHE A 122 -2.23 -0.53 14.25
CA PHE A 122 -0.95 -0.34 13.62
C PHE A 122 -0.04 0.59 14.42
N GLU A 123 1.26 0.48 14.21
CA GLU A 123 2.28 1.37 14.75
C GLU A 123 3.13 1.98 13.63
N LEU A 124 3.30 3.30 13.65
CA LEU A 124 4.19 4.02 12.75
C LEU A 124 5.62 3.96 13.29
N ILE A 125 6.48 3.18 12.66
CA ILE A 125 7.88 3.02 13.06
C ILE A 125 8.71 4.21 12.62
N THR A 126 8.61 4.60 11.35
CA THR A 126 9.32 5.76 10.81
C THR A 126 8.46 6.56 9.86
N SER A 127 8.70 7.86 9.84
CA SER A 127 8.23 8.81 8.86
C SER A 127 9.44 9.55 8.30
N GLN A 128 9.70 9.42 7.02
CA GLN A 128 10.86 10.03 6.37
C GLN A 128 10.42 10.92 5.21
N ARG A 129 10.85 12.17 5.24
CA ARG A 129 10.60 13.13 4.16
C ARG A 129 11.88 13.40 3.38
N LYS A 130 11.79 13.29 2.05
CA LYS A 130 12.88 13.64 1.13
C LYS A 130 12.30 14.45 -0.03
N GLY A 131 12.64 15.74 -0.07
CA GLY A 131 12.07 16.65 -1.05
C GLY A 131 10.54 16.72 -0.93
N ALA A 132 9.84 16.49 -2.03
CA ALA A 132 8.39 16.45 -2.09
C ALA A 132 7.77 15.16 -1.54
N TRP A 133 8.57 14.10 -1.36
CA TRP A 133 8.09 12.77 -0.98
C TRP A 133 8.12 12.52 0.52
N ILE A 134 7.15 11.71 0.96
CA ILE A 134 7.12 11.16 2.32
C ILE A 134 6.96 9.64 2.23
N LEU A 135 7.69 8.92 3.08
CA LEU A 135 7.65 7.46 3.23
C LEU A 135 7.28 7.12 4.67
N TYR A 136 6.32 6.25 4.84
CA TYR A 136 5.92 5.69 6.12
C TYR A 136 6.22 4.20 6.18
N LYS A 137 6.86 3.78 7.27
CA LYS A 137 7.07 2.38 7.64
C LYS A 137 6.17 2.04 8.81
N ILE A 138 5.30 1.08 8.62
CA ILE A 138 4.21 0.74 9.52
C ILE A 138 4.23 -0.76 9.80
N VAL A 139 3.97 -1.16 11.03
CA VAL A 139 3.85 -2.57 11.45
C VAL A 139 2.54 -2.77 12.22
N LYS A 140 2.13 -4.03 12.42
CA LYS A 140 1.05 -4.33 13.37
C LYS A 140 1.48 -3.97 14.80
N HIS A 141 0.54 -3.40 15.54
CA HIS A 141 0.73 -3.09 16.96
C HIS A 141 0.24 -4.23 17.82
#